data_6712b9c5eba78a3e00a4c1b1df4951fa
#
_entry.id   6712b9c5eba78a3e00a4c1b1df4951fa
#
_cell.length_a   1.000
_cell.length_b   1.000
_cell.length_c   1.000
_cell.angle_alpha   90.00
_cell.angle_beta   90.00
_cell.angle_gamma   90.00
#
_symmetry.space_group_name_H-M   'P 1'
#
loop_
_entity.id
_entity.type
_entity.pdbx_description
1 polymer ?
#
loop_
_entity_poly.entity_id
_entity_poly.type
_entity_poly.pdbx_seq_one_letter_code
_entity_poly.pdbx_strand_id
1 'polypeptide(L)'
;VYIPPRPISRPALIALLRVALRGDGNLLALLPAAAYRMEIGPLGWSRRQTLVVNRPELVRQVLLDPEGIFPKSDLMVNALAPLIGDSIFVSSGETWRRQRAMIDPSLTLMRVNRAFPAMEAGCAAAEATLAEHAARGGRFSLDLAMSHLTADIICRTVFSSGLEHQAAHDVFDAFTVFERCVAQVEIRRLIFDRAWTRVPQKPDVLEACRLIRGHLGALLDGHLAAGAGFDDIASKVIEARDLEGRGFTREELIDQLGVLFLAGHETSASALTWAFFILATQPALVARLRAEIREVVGEGPIGFEHTKRLTFVRNVFRETLRLYPPITFLPRIANEATRLGGTAVRRGALIMVAPWVLHRHRAYWRDPDVFDPDRFLPEREGEMTPGAYIPFGLGPRICAGAAFATIEAVLLIARLFRRFDVHVEAPEEVEPAARLTTRPVRQVMCRVTPAP
;
A
#
# COMPACT_ATOMS: atom_id res chain seq x y z
N VAL A 1 8.51 -16.32 20.69
CA VAL A 1 8.74 -14.98 20.10
C VAL A 1 8.99 -15.17 18.61
N TYR A 2 8.15 -14.59 17.76
CA TYR A 2 8.28 -14.68 16.31
C TYR A 2 8.81 -13.36 15.74
N ILE A 3 9.91 -13.44 14.98
CA ILE A 3 10.49 -12.31 14.24
C ILE A 3 10.36 -12.65 12.76
N PRO A 4 9.49 -11.94 12.02
CA PRO A 4 9.30 -12.22 10.60
C PRO A 4 10.50 -11.75 9.75
N PRO A 5 10.64 -12.24 8.51
CA PRO A 5 11.77 -11.94 7.62
C PRO A 5 12.01 -10.45 7.44
N ARG A 6 13.27 -10.04 7.48
CA ARG A 6 13.69 -8.66 7.22
C ARG A 6 15.07 -8.62 6.59
N PRO A 7 15.41 -7.58 5.81
CA PRO A 7 16.75 -7.41 5.31
C PRO A 7 17.77 -7.24 6.45
N ILE A 8 18.93 -7.84 6.30
CA ILE A 8 20.04 -7.64 7.24
C ILE A 8 20.61 -6.24 7.03
N SER A 9 20.47 -5.38 8.04
CA SER A 9 21.05 -4.03 8.03
C SER A 9 22.58 -4.11 8.06
N ARG A 10 23.23 -3.39 7.12
CA ARG A 10 24.68 -3.38 6.96
C ARG A 10 25.24 -1.96 7.11
N PRO A 11 26.54 -1.76 7.33
CA PRO A 11 27.17 -0.46 7.19
C PRO A 11 26.90 0.14 5.79
N ALA A 12 26.69 1.45 5.72
CA ALA A 12 26.20 2.13 4.52
C ALA A 12 27.00 1.83 3.23
N LEU A 13 28.35 1.77 3.34
CA LEU A 13 29.19 1.47 2.19
C LEU A 13 28.99 0.02 1.68
N ILE A 14 28.88 -0.95 2.59
CA ILE A 14 28.66 -2.35 2.23
C ILE A 14 27.26 -2.53 1.64
N ALA A 15 26.25 -1.85 2.17
CA ALA A 15 24.90 -1.84 1.65
C ALA A 15 24.86 -1.31 0.20
N LEU A 16 25.53 -0.19 -0.04
CA LEU A 16 25.63 0.43 -1.38
C LEU A 16 26.33 -0.50 -2.40
N LEU A 17 27.49 -1.07 -2.03
CA LEU A 17 28.22 -2.01 -2.89
C LEU A 17 27.38 -3.25 -3.22
N ARG A 18 26.68 -3.82 -2.24
CA ARG A 18 25.83 -5.00 -2.46
C ARG A 18 24.70 -4.71 -3.45
N VAL A 19 24.01 -3.59 -3.28
CA VAL A 19 22.90 -3.22 -4.16
C VAL A 19 23.42 -2.89 -5.57
N ALA A 20 24.57 -2.22 -5.68
CA ALA A 20 25.22 -1.97 -6.97
C ALA A 20 25.62 -3.27 -7.70
N LEU A 21 26.10 -4.28 -6.95
CA LEU A 21 26.52 -5.57 -7.51
C LEU A 21 25.32 -6.48 -7.87
N ARG A 22 24.26 -6.46 -7.07
CA ARG A 22 23.07 -7.30 -7.32
C ARG A 22 22.14 -6.72 -8.37
N GLY A 23 22.13 -5.41 -8.57
CA GLY A 23 21.26 -4.72 -9.52
C GLY A 23 19.76 -4.80 -9.19
N ASP A 24 19.41 -5.25 -7.96
CA ASP A 24 18.02 -5.56 -7.58
C ASP A 24 17.18 -4.32 -7.19
N GLY A 25 17.81 -3.16 -7.07
CA GLY A 25 17.14 -1.89 -6.75
C GLY A 25 16.43 -1.85 -5.39
N ASN A 26 16.66 -2.83 -4.50
CA ASN A 26 15.98 -2.93 -3.22
C ASN A 26 16.41 -1.83 -2.25
N LEU A 27 15.57 -0.80 -2.08
CA LEU A 27 15.84 0.33 -1.19
C LEU A 27 15.94 -0.06 0.29
N LEU A 28 15.28 -1.16 0.73
CA LEU A 28 15.40 -1.64 2.11
C LEU A 28 16.81 -2.11 2.41
N ALA A 29 17.48 -2.71 1.43
CA ALA A 29 18.87 -3.17 1.56
C ALA A 29 19.88 -2.01 1.68
N LEU A 30 19.50 -0.79 1.27
CA LEU A 30 20.31 0.43 1.41
C LEU A 30 20.21 1.07 2.79
N LEU A 31 19.19 0.72 3.59
CA LEU A 31 18.99 1.32 4.92
C LEU A 31 20.11 0.90 5.87
N PRO A 32 20.95 1.85 6.35
CA PRO A 32 21.99 1.51 7.30
C PRO A 32 21.38 1.18 8.67
N ALA A 33 22.09 0.38 9.46
CA ALA A 33 21.67 0.04 10.83
C ALA A 33 21.43 1.28 11.72
N ALA A 34 22.16 2.37 11.47
CA ALA A 34 21.98 3.64 12.15
C ALA A 34 20.61 4.26 11.91
N ALA A 35 19.98 4.01 10.75
CA ALA A 35 18.66 4.57 10.43
C ALA A 35 17.60 4.21 11.48
N TYR A 36 17.68 3.01 12.09
CA TYR A 36 16.73 2.54 13.12
C TYR A 36 16.95 3.12 14.51
N ARG A 37 17.90 4.05 14.65
CA ARG A 37 18.22 4.73 15.92
C ARG A 37 18.33 6.24 15.79
N MET A 38 18.49 6.77 14.55
CA MET A 38 18.61 8.20 14.33
C MET A 38 17.24 8.86 14.18
N GLU A 39 17.08 10.02 14.77
CA GLU A 39 15.86 10.84 14.68
C GLU A 39 15.77 11.58 13.34
N ILE A 40 16.89 12.11 12.88
CA ILE A 40 17.08 12.75 11.59
C ILE A 40 18.54 12.60 11.16
N GLY A 41 18.79 12.34 9.91
CA GLY A 41 20.17 12.22 9.42
C GLY A 41 20.29 11.91 7.94
N PRO A 42 21.51 11.98 7.37
CA PRO A 42 21.73 11.71 5.96
C PRO A 42 21.57 10.22 5.65
N LEU A 43 20.95 9.92 4.51
CA LEU A 43 20.87 8.57 3.95
C LEU A 43 22.07 8.26 3.04
N GLY A 44 23.28 8.44 3.54
CA GLY A 44 24.51 8.28 2.76
C GLY A 44 24.88 9.52 1.95
N TRP A 45 25.80 9.34 0.99
CA TRP A 45 26.25 10.42 0.10
C TRP A 45 25.41 10.46 -1.16
N SER A 46 24.91 11.65 -1.52
CA SER A 46 24.22 11.91 -2.77
C SER A 46 24.44 13.37 -3.19
N ARG A 47 24.34 13.65 -4.49
CA ARG A 47 24.54 14.99 -5.04
C ARG A 47 23.50 15.99 -4.52
N ARG A 48 22.27 15.56 -4.34
CA ARG A 48 21.24 16.29 -3.60
C ARG A 48 21.26 15.84 -2.14
N GLN A 49 21.03 16.76 -1.21
CA GLN A 49 20.90 16.38 0.19
C GLN A 49 19.72 15.41 0.34
N THR A 50 19.97 14.23 0.92
CA THR A 50 18.91 13.24 1.21
C THR A 50 18.91 12.98 2.71
N LEU A 51 17.79 13.26 3.38
CA LEU A 51 17.61 13.11 4.82
C LEU A 51 16.53 12.09 5.11
N VAL A 52 16.80 11.17 6.03
CA VAL A 52 15.76 10.33 6.67
C VAL A 52 15.26 11.06 7.90
N VAL A 53 13.96 11.11 8.08
CA VAL A 53 13.28 11.75 9.21
C VAL A 53 12.43 10.70 9.92
N ASN A 54 12.79 10.36 11.17
CA ASN A 54 12.14 9.32 11.98
C ASN A 54 11.59 9.86 13.30
N ARG A 55 11.98 11.05 13.77
CA ARG A 55 11.40 11.65 14.96
C ARG A 55 9.94 12.02 14.73
N PRO A 56 8.98 11.51 15.53
CA PRO A 56 7.54 11.69 15.27
C PRO A 56 7.10 13.14 15.09
N GLU A 57 7.66 14.08 15.87
CA GLU A 57 7.35 15.51 15.76
C GLU A 57 7.83 16.10 14.44
N LEU A 58 9.02 15.69 13.97
CA LEU A 58 9.55 16.14 12.67
C LEU A 58 8.81 15.47 11.51
N VAL A 59 8.45 14.20 11.65
CA VAL A 59 7.56 13.50 10.70
C VAL A 59 6.24 14.26 10.58
N ARG A 60 5.65 14.66 11.71
CA ARG A 60 4.44 15.46 11.74
C ARG A 60 4.63 16.83 11.04
N GLN A 61 5.73 17.52 11.31
CA GLN A 61 6.06 18.80 10.66
C GLN A 61 6.13 18.64 9.12
N VAL A 62 6.82 17.61 8.64
CA VAL A 62 6.97 17.34 7.18
C VAL A 62 5.65 16.92 6.52
N LEU A 63 4.81 16.14 7.20
CA LEU A 63 3.60 15.59 6.60
C LEU A 63 2.36 16.49 6.74
N LEU A 64 2.31 17.35 7.77
CA LEU A 64 1.28 18.39 7.89
C LEU A 64 1.53 19.52 6.89
N ASP A 65 2.76 19.98 6.80
CA ASP A 65 3.26 20.97 5.83
C ASP A 65 2.29 22.15 5.59
N PRO A 66 1.93 22.91 6.62
CA PRO A 66 0.93 24.00 6.46
C PRO A 66 1.42 25.12 5.54
N GLU A 67 2.73 25.28 5.41
CA GLU A 67 3.37 26.31 4.59
C GLU A 67 3.66 25.84 3.15
N GLY A 68 3.49 24.53 2.85
CA GLY A 68 3.73 23.97 1.53
C GLY A 68 5.22 23.86 1.15
N ILE A 69 6.08 23.76 2.16
CA ILE A 69 7.55 23.64 1.99
C ILE A 69 7.96 22.26 1.47
N PHE A 70 7.18 21.22 1.84
CA PHE A 70 7.51 19.81 1.59
C PHE A 70 6.48 19.10 0.68
N PRO A 71 6.29 19.54 -0.56
CA PRO A 71 5.40 18.84 -1.49
C PRO A 71 5.91 17.44 -1.80
N LYS A 72 5.12 16.68 -2.55
CA LYS A 72 5.48 15.36 -3.08
C LYS A 72 6.82 15.45 -3.84
N SER A 73 7.64 14.41 -3.67
CA SER A 73 8.94 14.34 -4.34
C SER A 73 8.79 14.33 -5.86
N ASP A 74 9.63 15.11 -6.53
CA ASP A 74 9.79 15.15 -7.98
C ASP A 74 10.02 13.75 -8.59
N LEU A 75 10.80 12.90 -7.92
CA LEU A 75 11.06 11.53 -8.36
C LEU A 75 9.78 10.69 -8.43
N MET A 76 8.94 10.78 -7.39
CA MET A 76 7.68 10.03 -7.33
C MET A 76 6.66 10.57 -8.34
N VAL A 77 6.53 11.89 -8.45
CA VAL A 77 5.63 12.52 -9.42
C VAL A 77 6.03 12.13 -10.84
N ASN A 78 7.32 12.24 -11.20
CA ASN A 78 7.80 11.87 -12.54
C ASN A 78 7.61 10.39 -12.86
N ALA A 79 7.73 9.49 -11.86
CA ALA A 79 7.56 8.05 -12.08
C ALA A 79 6.09 7.68 -12.34
N LEU A 80 5.13 8.35 -11.70
CA LEU A 80 3.72 7.95 -11.72
C LEU A 80 2.85 8.79 -12.67
N ALA A 81 3.26 10.03 -12.98
CA ALA A 81 2.49 10.92 -13.85
C ALA A 81 2.08 10.32 -15.22
N PRO A 82 2.89 9.48 -15.89
CA PRO A 82 2.47 8.87 -17.15
C PRO A 82 1.21 7.99 -17.02
N LEU A 83 1.03 7.36 -15.85
CA LEU A 83 -0.13 6.50 -15.58
C LEU A 83 -1.32 7.27 -15.01
N ILE A 84 -1.08 8.06 -13.96
CA ILE A 84 -2.15 8.67 -13.13
C ILE A 84 -2.27 10.18 -13.30
N GLY A 85 -1.63 10.75 -14.34
CA GLY A 85 -1.70 12.17 -14.67
C GLY A 85 -1.44 13.09 -13.47
N ASP A 86 -2.22 14.16 -13.35
CA ASP A 86 -2.20 15.08 -12.19
C ASP A 86 -3.31 14.72 -11.17
N SER A 87 -3.42 13.43 -10.82
CA SER A 87 -4.39 12.92 -9.87
C SER A 87 -4.10 13.34 -8.43
N ILE A 88 -5.07 13.10 -7.55
CA ILE A 88 -5.00 13.36 -6.09
C ILE A 88 -3.71 12.79 -5.44
N PHE A 89 -3.10 11.76 -6.01
CA PHE A 89 -1.89 11.15 -5.46
C PHE A 89 -0.65 12.02 -5.69
N VAL A 90 -0.53 12.69 -6.83
CA VAL A 90 0.67 13.45 -7.23
C VAL A 90 0.46 14.96 -7.25
N SER A 91 -0.76 15.44 -7.44
CA SER A 91 -1.09 16.87 -7.49
C SER A 91 -0.72 17.61 -6.21
N SER A 92 -0.64 18.91 -6.27
CA SER A 92 -0.31 19.78 -5.14
C SER A 92 -1.12 21.07 -5.13
N GLY A 93 -1.01 21.84 -4.04
CA GLY A 93 -1.64 23.15 -3.92
C GLY A 93 -3.17 23.08 -4.03
N GLU A 94 -3.75 24.01 -4.79
CA GLU A 94 -5.21 24.15 -4.96
C GLU A 94 -5.81 22.99 -5.75
N THR A 95 -5.13 22.49 -6.79
CA THR A 95 -5.55 21.30 -7.55
C THR A 95 -5.78 20.12 -6.62
N TRP A 96 -4.82 19.85 -5.75
CA TRP A 96 -4.95 18.75 -4.78
C TRP A 96 -6.11 18.99 -3.80
N ARG A 97 -6.29 20.22 -3.27
CA ARG A 97 -7.37 20.51 -2.32
C ARG A 97 -8.74 20.30 -2.97
N ARG A 98 -8.92 20.77 -4.23
CA ARG A 98 -10.13 20.57 -5.03
C ARG A 98 -10.40 19.06 -5.21
N GLN A 99 -9.43 18.32 -5.71
CA GLN A 99 -9.56 16.88 -5.95
C GLN A 99 -9.86 16.12 -4.65
N ARG A 100 -9.19 16.45 -3.55
CA ARG A 100 -9.40 15.85 -2.25
C ARG A 100 -10.82 16.04 -1.75
N ALA A 101 -11.34 17.25 -1.82
CA ALA A 101 -12.71 17.57 -1.42
C ALA A 101 -13.77 16.83 -2.26
N MET A 102 -13.49 16.61 -3.55
CA MET A 102 -14.38 15.88 -4.46
C MET A 102 -14.34 14.36 -4.27
N ILE A 103 -13.19 13.79 -3.89
CA ILE A 103 -13.01 12.33 -3.78
C ILE A 103 -13.36 11.78 -2.39
N ASP A 104 -13.03 12.48 -1.30
CA ASP A 104 -13.25 12.00 0.06
C ASP A 104 -14.69 11.52 0.33
N PRO A 105 -15.75 12.18 -0.17
CA PRO A 105 -17.12 11.71 0.02
C PRO A 105 -17.40 10.32 -0.56
N SER A 106 -16.66 9.89 -1.60
CA SER A 106 -16.82 8.57 -2.23
C SER A 106 -16.21 7.42 -1.43
N LEU A 107 -15.35 7.72 -0.44
CA LEU A 107 -14.61 6.74 0.37
C LEU A 107 -14.99 6.77 1.87
N THR A 108 -16.11 7.39 2.21
CA THR A 108 -16.63 7.38 3.58
C THR A 108 -17.01 5.97 4.04
N LEU A 109 -17.02 5.74 5.36
CA LEU A 109 -17.40 4.45 5.94
C LEU A 109 -18.78 3.96 5.48
N MET A 110 -19.72 4.88 5.28
CA MET A 110 -21.04 4.56 4.73
C MET A 110 -20.95 4.00 3.30
N ARG A 111 -20.08 4.57 2.46
CA ARG A 111 -19.84 4.08 1.09
C ARG A 111 -19.11 2.74 1.09
N VAL A 112 -18.15 2.56 1.99
CA VAL A 112 -17.49 1.26 2.18
C VAL A 112 -18.50 0.17 2.59
N ASN A 113 -19.46 0.50 3.45
CA ASN A 113 -20.54 -0.43 3.79
C ASN A 113 -21.40 -0.80 2.57
N ARG A 114 -21.72 0.17 1.71
CA ARG A 114 -22.45 -0.11 0.46
C ARG A 114 -21.65 -0.97 -0.53
N ALA A 115 -20.33 -0.80 -0.58
CA ALA A 115 -19.44 -1.60 -1.40
C ALA A 115 -19.16 -3.00 -0.83
N PHE A 116 -19.55 -3.27 0.42
CA PHE A 116 -19.25 -4.52 1.11
C PHE A 116 -19.76 -5.79 0.39
N PRO A 117 -20.96 -5.83 -0.21
CA PRO A 117 -21.40 -6.99 -0.99
C PRO A 117 -20.48 -7.31 -2.18
N ALA A 118 -19.88 -6.29 -2.81
CA ALA A 118 -18.91 -6.48 -3.87
C ALA A 118 -17.57 -7.07 -3.34
N MET A 119 -17.14 -6.67 -2.14
CA MET A 119 -16.01 -7.31 -1.46
C MET A 119 -16.30 -8.77 -1.13
N GLU A 120 -17.53 -9.08 -0.65
CA GLU A 120 -17.95 -10.46 -0.37
C GLU A 120 -17.94 -11.32 -1.64
N ALA A 121 -18.39 -10.78 -2.77
CA ALA A 121 -18.37 -11.48 -4.06
C ALA A 121 -16.94 -11.81 -4.51
N GLY A 122 -16.01 -10.85 -4.43
CA GLY A 122 -14.59 -11.08 -4.73
C GLY A 122 -13.95 -12.10 -3.79
N CYS A 123 -14.29 -12.04 -2.50
CA CYS A 123 -13.83 -13.02 -1.52
C CYS A 123 -14.38 -14.44 -1.84
N ALA A 124 -15.63 -14.56 -2.26
CA ALA A 124 -16.23 -15.84 -2.65
C ALA A 124 -15.55 -16.44 -3.89
N ALA A 125 -15.18 -15.61 -4.87
CA ALA A 125 -14.42 -16.04 -6.03
C ALA A 125 -13.03 -16.60 -5.63
N ALA A 126 -12.33 -15.89 -4.72
CA ALA A 126 -11.06 -16.36 -4.18
C ALA A 126 -11.20 -17.66 -3.39
N GLU A 127 -12.26 -17.82 -2.58
CA GLU A 127 -12.56 -19.07 -1.87
C GLU A 127 -12.73 -20.24 -2.84
N ALA A 128 -13.46 -20.05 -3.95
CA ALA A 128 -13.63 -21.08 -4.98
C ALA A 128 -12.29 -21.50 -5.59
N THR A 129 -11.45 -20.53 -5.94
CA THR A 129 -10.10 -20.78 -6.48
C THR A 129 -9.22 -21.54 -5.48
N LEU A 130 -9.23 -21.16 -4.20
CA LEU A 130 -8.46 -21.86 -3.16
C LEU A 130 -9.00 -23.27 -2.90
N ALA A 131 -10.32 -23.49 -2.97
CA ALA A 131 -10.92 -24.81 -2.85
C ALA A 131 -10.50 -25.73 -4.00
N GLU A 132 -10.39 -25.21 -5.24
CA GLU A 132 -9.85 -25.97 -6.37
C GLU A 132 -8.37 -26.35 -6.15
N HIS A 133 -7.54 -25.41 -5.66
CA HIS A 133 -6.16 -25.70 -5.32
C HIS A 133 -6.06 -26.77 -4.21
N ALA A 134 -6.91 -26.70 -3.18
CA ALA A 134 -6.96 -27.68 -2.11
C ALA A 134 -7.35 -29.08 -2.63
N ALA A 135 -8.36 -29.16 -3.50
CA ALA A 135 -8.83 -30.42 -4.06
C ALA A 135 -7.79 -31.09 -4.98
N ARG A 136 -7.01 -30.29 -5.72
CA ARG A 136 -5.99 -30.80 -6.65
C ARG A 136 -4.61 -30.97 -6.01
N GLY A 137 -4.39 -30.55 -4.75
CA GLY A 137 -3.08 -30.48 -4.13
C GLY A 137 -2.11 -29.53 -4.86
N GLY A 138 -2.67 -28.53 -5.57
CA GLY A 138 -1.93 -27.63 -6.43
C GLY A 138 -1.08 -26.61 -5.67
N ARG A 139 0.01 -26.19 -6.31
CA ARG A 139 0.86 -25.07 -5.84
C ARG A 139 0.36 -23.75 -6.46
N PHE A 140 0.43 -22.68 -5.71
CA PHE A 140 0.14 -21.35 -6.22
C PHE A 140 1.09 -20.31 -5.63
N SER A 141 1.21 -19.15 -6.29
CA SER A 141 1.96 -18.00 -5.76
C SER A 141 1.05 -17.15 -4.89
N LEU A 142 1.39 -16.97 -3.61
CA LEU A 142 0.61 -16.20 -2.65
C LEU A 142 0.50 -14.72 -3.08
N ASP A 143 1.60 -14.13 -3.51
CA ASP A 143 1.66 -12.73 -3.91
C ASP A 143 0.83 -12.45 -5.18
N LEU A 144 0.84 -13.38 -6.16
CA LEU A 144 -0.03 -13.28 -7.33
C LEU A 144 -1.50 -13.50 -6.98
N ALA A 145 -1.81 -14.47 -6.11
CA ALA A 145 -3.17 -14.72 -5.65
C ALA A 145 -3.75 -13.51 -4.92
N MET A 146 -2.97 -12.85 -4.05
CA MET A 146 -3.41 -11.63 -3.37
C MET A 146 -3.54 -10.45 -4.34
N SER A 147 -2.67 -10.33 -5.33
CA SER A 147 -2.79 -9.31 -6.38
C SER A 147 -4.07 -9.49 -7.19
N HIS A 148 -4.35 -10.70 -7.64
CA HIS A 148 -5.56 -11.01 -8.40
C HIS A 148 -6.83 -10.75 -7.56
N LEU A 149 -6.85 -11.20 -6.31
CA LEU A 149 -7.98 -11.01 -5.39
C LEU A 149 -8.28 -9.53 -5.15
N THR A 150 -7.28 -8.72 -4.82
CA THR A 150 -7.49 -7.30 -4.54
C THR A 150 -7.81 -6.50 -5.81
N ALA A 151 -7.28 -6.90 -6.97
CA ALA A 151 -7.68 -6.32 -8.25
C ALA A 151 -9.14 -6.63 -8.57
N ASP A 152 -9.61 -7.86 -8.35
CA ASP A 152 -11.01 -8.23 -8.53
C ASP A 152 -11.93 -7.43 -7.61
N ILE A 153 -11.59 -7.31 -6.32
CA ILE A 153 -12.37 -6.53 -5.37
C ILE A 153 -12.42 -5.05 -5.76
N ILE A 154 -11.29 -4.45 -6.16
CA ILE A 154 -11.28 -3.03 -6.53
C ILE A 154 -12.07 -2.80 -7.83
N CYS A 155 -12.00 -3.72 -8.79
CA CYS A 155 -12.81 -3.63 -10.00
C CYS A 155 -14.33 -3.74 -9.68
N ARG A 156 -14.74 -4.66 -8.82
CA ARG A 156 -16.13 -4.81 -8.40
C ARG A 156 -16.65 -3.60 -7.62
N THR A 157 -15.81 -3.02 -6.76
CA THR A 157 -16.23 -1.92 -5.86
C THR A 157 -16.13 -0.55 -6.50
N VAL A 158 -15.18 -0.34 -7.41
CA VAL A 158 -14.99 0.93 -8.11
C VAL A 158 -15.77 0.97 -9.42
N PHE A 159 -15.80 -0.14 -10.19
CA PHE A 159 -16.34 -0.17 -11.55
C PHE A 159 -17.54 -1.12 -11.73
N SER A 160 -18.07 -1.70 -10.65
CA SER A 160 -19.15 -2.70 -10.70
C SER A 160 -18.86 -3.86 -11.67
N SER A 161 -17.58 -4.21 -11.88
CA SER A 161 -17.12 -5.18 -12.87
C SER A 161 -15.98 -6.02 -12.29
N GLY A 162 -16.17 -7.35 -12.17
CA GLY A 162 -15.10 -8.25 -11.73
C GLY A 162 -14.10 -8.60 -12.83
N LEU A 163 -13.00 -9.24 -12.48
CA LEU A 163 -11.93 -9.64 -13.42
C LEU A 163 -12.36 -10.76 -14.40
N GLU A 164 -13.54 -11.36 -14.23
CA GLU A 164 -14.15 -12.23 -15.21
C GLU A 164 -14.56 -11.47 -16.50
N HIS A 165 -14.71 -10.15 -16.43
CA HIS A 165 -14.96 -9.31 -17.59
C HIS A 165 -13.66 -8.89 -18.26
N GLN A 166 -13.57 -9.06 -19.58
CA GLN A 166 -12.35 -8.85 -20.36
C GLN A 166 -11.73 -7.47 -20.12
N ALA A 167 -12.51 -6.40 -20.08
CA ALA A 167 -11.99 -5.04 -19.87
C ALA A 167 -11.26 -4.87 -18.52
N ALA A 168 -11.78 -5.46 -17.44
CA ALA A 168 -11.15 -5.42 -16.13
C ALA A 168 -9.88 -6.30 -16.09
N HIS A 169 -9.91 -7.45 -16.76
CA HIS A 169 -8.76 -8.34 -16.90
C HIS A 169 -7.62 -7.68 -17.66
N ASP A 170 -7.91 -6.98 -18.76
CA ASP A 170 -6.93 -6.24 -19.55
C ASP A 170 -6.25 -5.12 -18.74
N VAL A 171 -7.01 -4.42 -17.87
CA VAL A 171 -6.43 -3.43 -16.93
C VAL A 171 -5.44 -4.11 -16.00
N PHE A 172 -5.81 -5.24 -15.41
CA PHE A 172 -4.95 -5.98 -14.48
C PHE A 172 -3.66 -6.45 -15.15
N ASP A 173 -3.75 -7.03 -16.36
CA ASP A 173 -2.57 -7.53 -17.09
C ASP A 173 -1.62 -6.39 -17.46
N ALA A 174 -2.14 -5.29 -18.00
CA ALA A 174 -1.34 -4.12 -18.32
C ALA A 174 -0.69 -3.50 -17.05
N PHE A 175 -1.41 -3.56 -15.93
CA PHE A 175 -0.90 -3.08 -14.65
C PHE A 175 0.26 -3.94 -14.13
N THR A 176 0.19 -5.26 -14.28
CA THR A 176 1.26 -6.19 -13.91
C THR A 176 2.55 -5.89 -14.68
N VAL A 177 2.45 -5.51 -15.96
CA VAL A 177 3.59 -5.06 -16.77
C VAL A 177 4.16 -3.75 -16.21
N PHE A 178 3.30 -2.76 -15.96
CA PHE A 178 3.70 -1.46 -15.40
C PHE A 178 4.46 -1.61 -14.08
N GLU A 179 3.96 -2.41 -13.14
CA GLU A 179 4.60 -2.62 -11.84
C GLU A 179 6.01 -3.17 -11.96
N ARG A 180 6.23 -4.13 -12.85
CA ARG A 180 7.57 -4.70 -13.09
C ARG A 180 8.56 -3.67 -13.61
N CYS A 181 8.09 -2.71 -14.40
CA CYS A 181 8.93 -1.71 -15.04
C CYS A 181 9.21 -0.49 -14.14
N VAL A 182 8.19 0.01 -13.41
CA VAL A 182 8.27 1.22 -12.56
C VAL A 182 8.97 0.95 -11.23
N ALA A 183 8.90 -0.29 -10.73
CA ALA A 183 9.46 -0.65 -9.43
C ALA A 183 11.00 -0.60 -9.35
N GLN A 184 11.69 -0.36 -10.44
CA GLN A 184 13.15 -0.29 -10.48
C GLN A 184 13.65 1.12 -10.15
N VAL A 185 13.91 1.39 -8.85
CA VAL A 185 14.61 2.61 -8.46
C VAL A 185 16.04 2.55 -8.97
N GLU A 186 16.38 3.41 -9.92
CA GLU A 186 17.74 3.54 -10.42
C GLU A 186 18.61 4.23 -9.36
N ILE A 187 19.32 3.45 -8.55
CA ILE A 187 20.18 3.95 -7.46
C ILE A 187 21.20 4.97 -7.97
N ARG A 188 21.72 4.77 -9.17
CA ARG A 188 22.63 5.72 -9.80
C ARG A 188 22.01 7.12 -9.89
N ARG A 189 20.72 7.21 -10.24
CA ARG A 189 19.99 8.50 -10.31
C ARG A 189 19.75 9.09 -8.93
N LEU A 190 19.39 8.24 -7.95
CA LEU A 190 19.22 8.70 -6.56
C LEU A 190 20.51 9.37 -6.02
N ILE A 191 21.68 8.87 -6.44
CA ILE A 191 22.98 9.38 -6.00
C ILE A 191 23.42 10.63 -6.79
N PHE A 192 23.29 10.62 -8.12
CA PHE A 192 23.92 11.59 -9.00
C PHE A 192 22.99 12.67 -9.57
N ASP A 193 21.68 12.44 -9.62
CA ASP A 193 20.75 13.42 -10.18
C ASP A 193 20.55 14.62 -9.25
N ARG A 194 20.32 15.78 -9.87
CA ARG A 194 19.92 16.99 -9.16
C ARG A 194 18.40 16.95 -8.90
N ALA A 195 17.95 17.77 -7.95
CA ALA A 195 16.54 18.02 -7.77
C ALA A 195 15.88 18.49 -9.07
N TRP A 196 14.64 18.06 -9.30
CA TRP A 196 13.81 18.35 -10.48
C TRP A 196 14.41 17.90 -11.82
N THR A 197 15.39 16.99 -11.82
CA THR A 197 15.85 16.34 -13.05
C THR A 197 14.72 15.49 -13.63
N ARG A 198 14.32 15.78 -14.88
CA ARG A 198 13.35 14.92 -15.60
C ARG A 198 14.00 13.59 -15.91
N VAL A 199 13.32 12.52 -15.51
CA VAL A 199 13.73 11.15 -15.79
C VAL A 199 12.94 10.66 -17.00
N PRO A 200 13.58 10.38 -18.15
CA PRO A 200 12.90 9.76 -19.27
C PRO A 200 12.32 8.41 -18.85
N GLN A 201 11.05 8.19 -19.15
CA GLN A 201 10.43 6.90 -18.92
C GLN A 201 10.84 5.92 -20.03
N LYS A 202 10.96 4.64 -19.68
CA LYS A 202 11.24 3.59 -20.64
C LYS A 202 10.02 3.44 -21.59
N PRO A 203 10.26 3.11 -22.89
CA PRO A 203 9.15 2.93 -23.84
C PRO A 203 8.09 1.93 -23.38
N ASP A 204 8.52 0.81 -22.79
CA ASP A 204 7.62 -0.25 -22.28
C ASP A 204 6.70 0.27 -21.16
N VAL A 205 7.22 1.17 -20.29
CA VAL A 205 6.43 1.82 -19.23
C VAL A 205 5.36 2.73 -19.84
N LEU A 206 5.76 3.54 -20.83
CA LEU A 206 4.83 4.45 -21.51
C LEU A 206 3.75 3.68 -22.29
N GLU A 207 4.13 2.55 -22.90
CA GLU A 207 3.18 1.67 -23.58
C GLU A 207 2.17 1.08 -22.60
N ALA A 208 2.64 0.50 -21.48
CA ALA A 208 1.78 -0.03 -20.43
C ALA A 208 0.83 1.04 -19.87
N CYS A 209 1.35 2.26 -19.60
CA CYS A 209 0.51 3.39 -19.18
C CYS A 209 -0.59 3.72 -20.16
N ARG A 210 -0.27 3.73 -21.49
CA ARG A 210 -1.24 4.04 -22.54
C ARG A 210 -2.33 2.96 -22.61
N LEU A 211 -1.97 1.69 -22.52
CA LEU A 211 -2.92 0.58 -22.49
C LEU A 211 -3.84 0.67 -21.27
N ILE A 212 -3.30 0.84 -20.07
CA ILE A 212 -4.11 0.98 -18.85
C ILE A 212 -5.07 2.15 -18.96
N ARG A 213 -4.59 3.34 -19.38
CA ARG A 213 -5.43 4.53 -19.53
C ARG A 213 -6.51 4.33 -20.61
N GLY A 214 -6.22 3.60 -21.66
CA GLY A 214 -7.19 3.23 -22.70
C GLY A 214 -8.31 2.35 -22.15
N HIS A 215 -7.99 1.30 -21.39
CA HIS A 215 -8.96 0.41 -20.76
C HIS A 215 -9.79 1.14 -19.67
N LEU A 216 -9.15 1.98 -18.85
CA LEU A 216 -9.87 2.83 -17.88
C LEU A 216 -10.83 3.80 -18.59
N GLY A 217 -10.41 4.37 -19.73
CA GLY A 217 -11.27 5.21 -20.57
C GLY A 217 -12.49 4.47 -21.09
N ALA A 218 -12.33 3.21 -21.53
CA ALA A 218 -13.44 2.38 -21.98
C ALA A 218 -14.42 2.04 -20.83
N LEU A 219 -13.90 1.73 -19.63
CA LEU A 219 -14.73 1.52 -18.44
C LEU A 219 -15.51 2.79 -18.08
N LEU A 220 -14.86 3.95 -18.10
CA LEU A 220 -15.49 5.25 -17.86
C LEU A 220 -16.61 5.54 -18.89
N ASP A 221 -16.35 5.32 -20.18
CA ASP A 221 -17.33 5.54 -21.24
C ASP A 221 -18.54 4.62 -21.06
N GLY A 222 -18.34 3.38 -20.60
CA GLY A 222 -19.42 2.46 -20.23
C GLY A 222 -20.28 3.00 -19.07
N HIS A 223 -19.66 3.57 -18.03
CA HIS A 223 -20.38 4.19 -16.91
C HIS A 223 -21.18 5.43 -17.37
N LEU A 224 -20.57 6.28 -18.18
CA LEU A 224 -21.25 7.47 -18.71
C LEU A 224 -22.45 7.09 -19.60
N ALA A 225 -22.33 6.04 -20.41
CA ALA A 225 -23.42 5.55 -21.25
C ALA A 225 -24.57 4.92 -20.44
N ALA A 226 -24.26 4.25 -19.33
CA ALA A 226 -25.25 3.65 -18.43
C ALA A 226 -26.00 4.67 -17.56
N GLY A 227 -25.49 5.90 -17.45
CA GLY A 227 -26.09 6.96 -16.63
C GLY A 227 -26.18 6.58 -15.15
N ALA A 228 -27.39 6.69 -14.56
CA ALA A 228 -27.62 6.36 -13.14
C ALA A 228 -27.66 4.84 -12.83
N GLY A 229 -27.20 4.00 -13.74
CA GLY A 229 -27.30 2.53 -13.62
C GLY A 229 -26.38 1.92 -12.55
N PHE A 230 -25.36 2.66 -12.06
CA PHE A 230 -24.40 2.17 -11.07
C PHE A 230 -24.43 3.02 -9.79
N ASP A 231 -24.25 2.39 -8.61
CA ASP A 231 -24.04 3.08 -7.32
C ASP A 231 -22.68 2.67 -6.72
N ASP A 232 -21.64 2.68 -7.54
CA ASP A 232 -20.26 2.36 -7.17
C ASP A 232 -19.42 3.62 -6.88
N ILE A 233 -18.13 3.41 -6.59
CA ILE A 233 -17.21 4.51 -6.28
C ILE A 233 -16.96 5.38 -7.51
N ALA A 234 -16.83 4.79 -8.72
CA ALA A 234 -16.61 5.56 -9.95
C ALA A 234 -17.78 6.49 -10.23
N SER A 235 -19.03 6.03 -10.08
CA SER A 235 -20.23 6.86 -10.24
C SER A 235 -20.19 8.09 -9.33
N LYS A 236 -19.74 7.92 -8.07
CA LYS A 236 -19.66 9.05 -7.13
C LYS A 236 -18.54 10.03 -7.49
N VAL A 237 -17.43 9.54 -8.03
CA VAL A 237 -16.36 10.42 -8.54
C VAL A 237 -16.82 11.17 -9.80
N ILE A 238 -17.59 10.54 -10.69
CA ILE A 238 -18.17 11.15 -11.88
C ILE A 238 -19.18 12.26 -11.50
N GLU A 239 -20.01 11.99 -10.49
CA GLU A 239 -21.02 12.94 -9.97
C GLU A 239 -20.43 14.07 -9.14
N ALA A 240 -19.19 13.94 -8.64
CA ALA A 240 -18.58 14.90 -7.74
C ALA A 240 -18.46 16.28 -8.36
N ARG A 241 -18.72 17.32 -7.56
CA ARG A 241 -18.61 18.73 -7.96
C ARG A 241 -17.78 19.49 -6.94
N ASP A 242 -17.00 20.45 -7.42
CA ASP A 242 -16.29 21.42 -6.58
C ASP A 242 -17.22 22.53 -6.06
N LEU A 243 -16.68 23.48 -5.31
CA LEU A 243 -17.45 24.60 -4.73
C LEU A 243 -18.07 25.49 -5.78
N GLU A 244 -17.55 25.55 -7.00
CA GLU A 244 -18.08 26.27 -8.13
C GLU A 244 -19.03 25.45 -9.00
N GLY A 245 -19.37 24.22 -8.57
CA GLY A 245 -20.28 23.33 -9.29
C GLY A 245 -19.64 22.61 -10.49
N ARG A 246 -18.30 22.69 -10.68
CA ARG A 246 -17.58 22.06 -11.80
C ARG A 246 -17.25 20.60 -11.45
N GLY A 247 -17.54 19.70 -12.37
CA GLY A 247 -17.11 18.31 -12.31
C GLY A 247 -15.64 18.12 -12.69
N PHE A 248 -15.18 16.88 -12.62
CA PHE A 248 -13.94 16.47 -13.27
C PHE A 248 -14.13 16.43 -14.79
N THR A 249 -13.12 16.83 -15.54
CA THR A 249 -13.05 16.57 -16.98
C THR A 249 -12.87 15.06 -17.25
N ARG A 250 -13.11 14.60 -18.47
CA ARG A 250 -12.89 13.19 -18.83
C ARG A 250 -11.45 12.73 -18.55
N GLU A 251 -10.46 13.56 -18.84
CA GLU A 251 -9.06 13.27 -18.58
C GLU A 251 -8.76 13.19 -17.07
N GLU A 252 -9.26 14.15 -16.28
CA GLU A 252 -9.15 14.09 -14.82
C GLU A 252 -9.85 12.85 -14.25
N LEU A 253 -10.99 12.42 -14.79
CA LEU A 253 -11.66 11.18 -14.37
C LEU A 253 -10.77 9.95 -14.61
N ILE A 254 -10.14 9.82 -15.79
CA ILE A 254 -9.21 8.74 -16.08
C ILE A 254 -8.04 8.78 -15.09
N ASP A 255 -7.51 9.95 -14.76
CA ASP A 255 -6.44 10.11 -13.77
C ASP A 255 -6.88 9.65 -12.37
N GLN A 256 -8.08 10.04 -11.92
CA GLN A 256 -8.61 9.65 -10.61
C GLN A 256 -8.96 8.16 -10.55
N LEU A 257 -9.59 7.61 -11.60
CA LEU A 257 -9.90 6.19 -11.68
C LEU A 257 -8.63 5.34 -11.72
N GLY A 258 -7.60 5.80 -12.45
CA GLY A 258 -6.29 5.16 -12.47
C GLY A 258 -5.63 5.10 -11.10
N VAL A 259 -5.69 6.20 -10.33
CA VAL A 259 -5.13 6.20 -8.98
C VAL A 259 -5.95 5.37 -7.99
N LEU A 260 -7.28 5.32 -8.12
CA LEU A 260 -8.12 4.47 -7.27
C LEU A 260 -7.81 2.98 -7.50
N PHE A 261 -7.65 2.58 -8.77
CA PHE A 261 -7.25 1.21 -9.10
C PHE A 261 -5.85 0.90 -8.55
N LEU A 262 -4.83 1.73 -8.86
CA LEU A 262 -3.45 1.55 -8.40
C LEU A 262 -3.37 1.45 -6.87
N ALA A 263 -3.96 2.42 -6.19
CA ALA A 263 -3.86 2.54 -4.74
C ALA A 263 -4.63 1.43 -4.01
N GLY A 264 -5.81 1.03 -4.52
CA GLY A 264 -6.63 0.00 -3.89
C GLY A 264 -6.09 -1.41 -4.12
N HIS A 265 -5.62 -1.71 -5.33
CA HIS A 265 -5.10 -3.02 -5.69
C HIS A 265 -3.74 -3.30 -5.05
N GLU A 266 -2.70 -2.55 -5.40
CA GLU A 266 -1.31 -2.88 -5.10
C GLU A 266 -0.97 -2.81 -3.61
N THR A 267 -1.53 -1.85 -2.88
CA THR A 267 -1.26 -1.70 -1.45
C THR A 267 -1.94 -2.77 -0.61
N SER A 268 -3.20 -3.10 -0.92
CA SER A 268 -3.94 -4.20 -0.28
C SER A 268 -3.28 -5.54 -0.56
N ALA A 269 -2.88 -5.82 -1.82
CA ALA A 269 -2.18 -7.04 -2.19
C ALA A 269 -0.87 -7.22 -1.40
N SER A 270 -0.07 -6.15 -1.29
CA SER A 270 1.16 -6.15 -0.48
C SER A 270 0.88 -6.50 0.98
N ALA A 271 -0.06 -5.79 1.62
CA ALA A 271 -0.41 -5.99 3.02
C ALA A 271 -0.93 -7.42 3.29
N LEU A 272 -1.83 -7.91 2.43
CA LEU A 272 -2.41 -9.25 2.56
C LEU A 272 -1.38 -10.35 2.31
N THR A 273 -0.49 -10.20 1.34
CA THR A 273 0.61 -11.15 1.12
C THR A 273 1.41 -11.37 2.42
N TRP A 274 1.78 -10.29 3.12
CA TRP A 274 2.53 -10.40 4.36
C TRP A 274 1.68 -10.90 5.54
N ALA A 275 0.41 -10.51 5.63
CA ALA A 275 -0.49 -11.04 6.66
C ALA A 275 -0.69 -12.55 6.52
N PHE A 276 -0.94 -13.01 5.30
CA PHE A 276 -1.11 -14.44 5.00
C PHE A 276 0.19 -15.23 5.20
N PHE A 277 1.34 -14.69 4.78
CA PHE A 277 2.65 -15.28 5.04
C PHE A 277 2.89 -15.48 6.55
N ILE A 278 2.64 -14.44 7.35
CA ILE A 278 2.82 -14.51 8.81
C ILE A 278 1.88 -15.55 9.42
N LEU A 279 0.60 -15.50 9.09
CA LEU A 279 -0.38 -16.45 9.61
C LEU A 279 -0.07 -17.89 9.19
N ALA A 280 0.33 -18.12 7.95
CA ALA A 280 0.72 -19.44 7.45
C ALA A 280 1.93 -20.03 8.20
N THR A 281 2.80 -19.19 8.75
CA THR A 281 3.98 -19.62 9.52
C THR A 281 3.75 -19.64 11.04
N GLN A 282 2.56 -19.21 11.52
CA GLN A 282 2.25 -19.06 12.95
C GLN A 282 0.92 -19.71 13.34
N PRO A 283 0.84 -21.04 13.47
CA PRO A 283 -0.41 -21.76 13.76
C PRO A 283 -1.12 -21.29 15.04
N ALA A 284 -0.37 -20.82 16.05
CA ALA A 284 -0.95 -20.30 17.28
C ALA A 284 -1.77 -19.02 17.05
N LEU A 285 -1.35 -18.15 16.13
CA LEU A 285 -2.12 -16.97 15.75
C LEU A 285 -3.39 -17.36 14.99
N VAL A 286 -3.31 -18.35 14.10
CA VAL A 286 -4.48 -18.87 13.37
C VAL A 286 -5.49 -19.48 14.33
N ALA A 287 -5.05 -20.24 15.32
CA ALA A 287 -5.95 -20.79 16.34
C ALA A 287 -6.72 -19.71 17.14
N ARG A 288 -6.02 -18.64 17.55
CA ARG A 288 -6.64 -17.48 18.21
C ARG A 288 -7.63 -16.76 17.29
N LEU A 289 -7.25 -16.53 16.04
CA LEU A 289 -8.10 -15.90 15.04
C LEU A 289 -9.37 -16.70 14.82
N ARG A 290 -9.30 -18.02 14.68
CA ARG A 290 -10.46 -18.89 14.53
C ARG A 290 -11.35 -18.91 15.77
N ALA A 291 -10.75 -18.83 16.97
CA ALA A 291 -11.51 -18.71 18.23
C ALA A 291 -12.33 -17.42 18.26
N GLU A 292 -11.73 -16.28 17.93
CA GLU A 292 -12.45 -15.00 17.84
C GLU A 292 -13.56 -15.05 16.78
N ILE A 293 -13.30 -15.63 15.61
CA ILE A 293 -14.34 -15.73 14.56
C ILE A 293 -15.52 -16.56 15.04
N ARG A 294 -15.29 -17.71 15.70
CA ARG A 294 -16.38 -18.52 16.26
C ARG A 294 -17.17 -17.77 17.31
N GLU A 295 -16.51 -17.01 18.17
CA GLU A 295 -17.17 -16.23 19.23
C GLU A 295 -17.99 -15.06 18.65
N VAL A 296 -17.44 -14.31 17.70
CA VAL A 296 -18.04 -13.06 17.20
C VAL A 296 -19.07 -13.31 16.11
N VAL A 297 -18.83 -14.29 15.24
CA VAL A 297 -19.63 -14.56 14.02
C VAL A 297 -20.45 -15.84 14.15
N GLY A 298 -19.95 -16.86 14.86
CA GLY A 298 -20.54 -18.19 14.87
C GLY A 298 -20.41 -18.89 13.51
N GLU A 299 -21.43 -19.67 13.13
CA GLU A 299 -21.43 -20.41 11.86
C GLU A 299 -21.94 -19.59 10.65
N GLY A 300 -22.48 -18.41 10.90
CA GLY A 300 -23.06 -17.56 9.86
C GLY A 300 -22.03 -16.88 8.94
N PRO A 301 -22.48 -16.11 7.94
CA PRO A 301 -21.62 -15.31 7.10
C PRO A 301 -20.98 -14.14 7.87
N ILE A 302 -19.78 -13.74 7.45
CA ILE A 302 -19.09 -12.57 8.02
C ILE A 302 -19.67 -11.32 7.35
N GLY A 303 -20.54 -10.59 8.04
CA GLY A 303 -21.08 -9.32 7.56
C GLY A 303 -20.22 -8.12 7.97
N PHE A 304 -20.58 -6.95 7.45
CA PHE A 304 -19.87 -5.68 7.69
C PHE A 304 -19.69 -5.35 9.18
N GLU A 305 -20.72 -5.52 10.01
CA GLU A 305 -20.64 -5.23 11.45
C GLU A 305 -19.70 -6.19 12.18
N HIS A 306 -19.56 -7.43 11.70
CA HIS A 306 -18.60 -8.38 12.27
C HIS A 306 -17.16 -7.89 12.07
N THR A 307 -16.84 -7.27 10.92
CA THR A 307 -15.48 -6.76 10.67
C THR A 307 -15.05 -5.69 11.68
N LYS A 308 -15.98 -4.95 12.26
CA LYS A 308 -15.71 -3.98 13.32
C LYS A 308 -15.44 -4.62 14.69
N ARG A 309 -15.98 -5.83 14.92
CA ARG A 309 -15.91 -6.57 16.19
C ARG A 309 -14.74 -7.56 16.23
N LEU A 310 -14.23 -8.01 15.08
CA LEU A 310 -13.07 -8.91 14.97
C LEU A 310 -11.78 -8.15 15.32
N THR A 311 -11.57 -7.92 16.61
CA THR A 311 -10.51 -7.07 17.14
C THR A 311 -9.14 -7.70 16.97
N PHE A 312 -9.00 -9.01 17.24
CA PHE A 312 -7.72 -9.71 17.08
C PHE A 312 -7.32 -9.80 15.61
N VAL A 313 -8.25 -10.15 14.71
CA VAL A 313 -8.01 -10.14 13.25
C VAL A 313 -7.52 -8.78 12.80
N ARG A 314 -8.19 -7.71 13.24
CA ARG A 314 -7.77 -6.34 12.92
C ARG A 314 -6.40 -6.01 13.49
N ASN A 315 -6.06 -6.46 14.69
CA ASN A 315 -4.76 -6.24 15.30
C ASN A 315 -3.65 -7.03 14.60
N VAL A 316 -3.92 -8.23 14.11
CA VAL A 316 -3.01 -8.96 13.20
C VAL A 316 -2.72 -8.13 11.96
N PHE A 317 -3.72 -7.55 11.33
CA PHE A 317 -3.53 -6.67 10.17
C PHE A 317 -2.75 -5.40 10.53
N ARG A 318 -3.05 -4.74 11.66
CA ARG A 318 -2.32 -3.55 12.14
C ARG A 318 -0.84 -3.87 12.39
N GLU A 319 -0.53 -5.01 13.00
CA GLU A 319 0.85 -5.41 13.26
C GLU A 319 1.57 -5.81 11.96
N THR A 320 0.85 -6.38 11.00
CA THR A 320 1.37 -6.59 9.65
C THR A 320 1.75 -5.26 9.00
N LEU A 321 0.87 -4.26 9.03
CA LEU A 321 1.16 -2.92 8.51
C LEU A 321 2.31 -2.21 9.24
N ARG A 322 2.53 -2.52 10.52
CA ARG A 322 3.67 -2.00 11.26
C ARG A 322 4.98 -2.57 10.71
N LEU A 323 5.04 -3.89 10.56
CA LEU A 323 6.27 -4.57 10.11
C LEU A 323 6.44 -4.57 8.60
N TYR A 324 5.36 -4.60 7.84
CA TYR A 324 5.38 -4.58 6.39
C TYR A 324 4.45 -3.49 5.84
N PRO A 325 4.75 -2.20 6.12
CA PRO A 325 3.96 -1.13 5.53
C PRO A 325 4.06 -1.22 4.00
N PRO A 326 2.95 -1.25 3.26
CA PRO A 326 2.99 -1.25 1.80
C PRO A 326 3.84 -0.12 1.24
N ILE A 327 3.67 1.08 1.77
CA ILE A 327 4.49 2.23 1.42
C ILE A 327 5.66 2.36 2.41
N THR A 328 6.83 1.91 1.99
CA THR A 328 8.05 1.93 2.81
C THR A 328 8.59 3.32 3.06
N PHE A 329 8.39 4.24 2.11
CA PHE A 329 8.89 5.61 2.14
C PHE A 329 7.83 6.59 1.66
N LEU A 330 7.72 7.73 2.34
CA LEU A 330 6.91 8.88 1.97
C LEU A 330 7.85 10.03 1.57
N PRO A 331 8.34 10.06 0.32
CA PRO A 331 9.32 11.05 -0.10
C PRO A 331 8.68 12.42 -0.29
N ARG A 332 9.41 13.45 0.16
CA ARG A 332 9.08 14.87 -0.03
C ARG A 332 10.30 15.59 -0.61
N ILE A 333 10.08 16.74 -1.21
CA ILE A 333 11.14 17.62 -1.66
C ILE A 333 11.01 18.98 -0.96
N ALA A 334 12.13 19.54 -0.51
CA ALA A 334 12.10 20.89 0.07
C ALA A 334 12.10 21.94 -1.04
N ASN A 335 11.04 22.72 -1.17
CA ASN A 335 10.92 23.80 -2.16
C ASN A 335 11.82 24.99 -1.86
N GLU A 336 12.18 25.19 -0.61
CA GLU A 336 13.05 26.25 -0.13
C GLU A 336 14.03 25.74 0.94
N ALA A 337 15.00 26.55 1.29
CA ALA A 337 15.92 26.25 2.37
C ALA A 337 15.22 26.46 3.73
N THR A 338 15.32 25.48 4.64
CA THR A 338 14.66 25.52 5.93
C THR A 338 15.45 24.76 7.00
N ARG A 339 14.88 24.53 8.16
CA ARG A 339 15.46 23.71 9.24
C ARG A 339 14.44 22.68 9.76
N LEU A 340 14.91 21.48 9.99
CA LEU A 340 14.15 20.40 10.64
C LEU A 340 14.93 19.93 11.89
N GLY A 341 14.36 20.09 13.07
CA GLY A 341 14.99 19.66 14.33
C GLY A 341 16.42 20.16 14.49
N GLY A 342 16.71 21.42 14.09
CA GLY A 342 18.06 21.98 14.12
C GLY A 342 18.92 21.66 12.89
N THR A 343 18.59 20.63 12.10
CA THR A 343 19.33 20.27 10.87
C THR A 343 19.00 21.22 9.73
N ALA A 344 20.01 21.76 9.06
CA ALA A 344 19.83 22.60 7.87
C ALA A 344 19.35 21.76 6.69
N VAL A 345 18.27 22.18 6.06
CA VAL A 345 17.66 21.56 4.89
C VAL A 345 17.84 22.51 3.70
N ARG A 346 18.49 22.05 2.65
CA ARG A 346 18.73 22.84 1.43
C ARG A 346 17.50 22.78 0.52
N ARG A 347 17.27 23.83 -0.27
CA ARG A 347 16.32 23.76 -1.40
C ARG A 347 16.66 22.59 -2.31
N GLY A 348 15.68 21.78 -2.68
CA GLY A 348 15.86 20.57 -3.48
C GLY A 348 16.29 19.34 -2.65
N ALA A 349 16.40 19.45 -1.33
CA ALA A 349 16.66 18.28 -0.47
C ALA A 349 15.53 17.26 -0.59
N LEU A 350 15.89 15.98 -0.67
CA LEU A 350 14.95 14.86 -0.57
C LEU A 350 14.76 14.50 0.90
N ILE A 351 13.53 14.60 1.37
CA ILE A 351 13.15 14.26 2.73
C ILE A 351 12.41 12.92 2.69
N MET A 352 12.99 11.92 3.33
CA MET A 352 12.46 10.56 3.37
C MET A 352 11.84 10.31 4.74
N VAL A 353 10.52 10.44 4.86
CA VAL A 353 9.81 9.85 5.98
C VAL A 353 9.66 8.36 5.67
N ALA A 354 10.16 7.50 6.55
CA ALA A 354 10.27 6.07 6.31
C ALA A 354 9.38 5.27 7.29
N PRO A 355 8.10 4.98 6.97
CA PRO A 355 7.26 4.10 7.81
C PRO A 355 7.95 2.79 8.17
N TRP A 356 8.64 2.16 7.24
CA TRP A 356 9.42 0.95 7.50
C TRP A 356 10.42 1.09 8.65
N VAL A 357 11.10 2.23 8.76
CA VAL A 357 12.09 2.52 9.80
C VAL A 357 11.40 3.00 11.08
N LEU A 358 10.46 3.94 10.95
CA LEU A 358 9.73 4.54 12.07
C LEU A 358 8.99 3.48 12.89
N HIS A 359 8.34 2.53 12.20
CA HIS A 359 7.61 1.42 12.84
C HIS A 359 8.51 0.37 13.48
N ARG A 360 9.83 0.47 13.29
CA ARG A 360 10.86 -0.40 13.89
C ARG A 360 11.89 0.39 14.70
N HIS A 361 11.65 1.68 14.92
CA HIS A 361 12.61 2.54 15.59
C HIS A 361 12.74 2.17 17.07
N ARG A 362 13.96 1.90 17.50
CA ARG A 362 14.25 1.32 18.83
C ARG A 362 13.93 2.24 20.00
N ALA A 363 13.81 3.55 19.78
CA ALA A 363 13.40 4.49 20.82
C ALA A 363 11.87 4.55 21.00
N TYR A 364 11.08 4.08 20.02
CA TYR A 364 9.62 4.23 20.02
C TYR A 364 8.88 2.92 20.18
N TRP A 365 9.56 1.78 20.00
CA TRP A 365 8.94 0.47 20.04
C TRP A 365 9.73 -0.48 20.94
N ARG A 366 9.06 -1.07 21.92
CA ARG A 366 9.59 -2.20 22.67
C ARG A 366 9.58 -3.44 21.77
N ASP A 367 10.68 -4.19 21.72
CA ASP A 367 10.83 -5.35 20.85
C ASP A 367 10.37 -5.08 19.40
N PRO A 368 11.01 -4.10 18.70
CA PRO A 368 10.50 -3.52 17.47
C PRO A 368 10.38 -4.51 16.31
N ASP A 369 11.11 -5.62 16.34
CA ASP A 369 11.15 -6.62 15.28
C ASP A 369 10.21 -7.81 15.54
N VAL A 370 9.65 -7.93 16.75
CA VAL A 370 8.73 -8.99 17.14
C VAL A 370 7.34 -8.71 16.58
N PHE A 371 6.71 -9.73 15.98
CA PHE A 371 5.30 -9.67 15.57
C PHE A 371 4.41 -9.94 16.80
N ASP A 372 3.71 -8.92 17.27
CA ASP A 372 2.89 -8.95 18.48
C ASP A 372 1.59 -8.15 18.27
N PRO A 373 0.49 -8.80 17.81
CA PRO A 373 -0.80 -8.15 17.59
C PRO A 373 -1.40 -7.53 18.87
N ASP A 374 -1.00 -8.03 20.04
CA ASP A 374 -1.51 -7.56 21.31
C ASP A 374 -0.97 -6.17 21.70
N ARG A 375 0.00 -5.60 20.93
CA ARG A 375 0.42 -4.19 21.07
C ARG A 375 -0.73 -3.20 20.92
N PHE A 376 -1.76 -3.57 20.18
CA PHE A 376 -2.88 -2.71 19.85
C PHE A 376 -4.10 -2.93 20.75
N LEU A 377 -3.94 -3.69 21.83
CA LEU A 377 -4.96 -3.82 22.85
C LEU A 377 -5.09 -2.50 23.63
N PRO A 378 -6.32 -2.13 24.06
CA PRO A 378 -6.54 -0.86 24.77
C PRO A 378 -5.66 -0.69 26.01
N GLU A 379 -5.42 -1.74 26.76
CA GLU A 379 -4.57 -1.75 27.97
C GLU A 379 -3.09 -1.50 27.66
N ARG A 380 -2.66 -1.66 26.41
CA ARG A 380 -1.27 -1.42 25.98
C ARG A 380 -1.10 -0.18 25.08
N GLU A 381 -2.17 0.57 24.87
CA GLU A 381 -2.14 1.77 24.02
C GLU A 381 -1.10 2.80 24.50
N GLY A 382 -0.91 2.92 25.84
CA GLY A 382 0.10 3.80 26.43
C GLY A 382 1.56 3.39 26.18
N GLU A 383 1.82 2.17 25.68
CA GLU A 383 3.17 1.73 25.31
C GLU A 383 3.60 2.28 23.93
N MET A 384 2.66 2.78 23.12
CA MET A 384 2.95 3.29 21.78
C MET A 384 3.29 4.79 21.81
N THR A 385 4.45 5.15 21.29
CA THR A 385 4.81 6.56 21.12
C THR A 385 3.87 7.23 20.10
N PRO A 386 3.17 8.33 20.46
CA PRO A 386 2.29 9.05 19.54
C PRO A 386 3.01 9.46 18.25
N GLY A 387 2.42 9.18 17.10
CA GLY A 387 2.99 9.49 15.78
C GLY A 387 4.08 8.52 15.30
N ALA A 388 4.44 7.49 16.07
CA ALA A 388 5.36 6.45 15.63
C ALA A 388 4.69 5.36 14.75
N TYR A 389 3.36 5.31 14.69
CA TYR A 389 2.57 4.39 13.87
C TYR A 389 1.77 5.16 12.81
N ILE A 390 2.21 5.11 11.56
CA ILE A 390 1.62 5.89 10.44
C ILE A 390 1.44 5.03 9.17
N PRO A 391 0.82 3.86 9.23
CA PRO A 391 0.72 2.96 8.07
C PRO A 391 -0.07 3.56 6.91
N PHE A 392 -0.99 4.47 7.20
CA PHE A 392 -1.81 5.20 6.22
C PHE A 392 -1.34 6.65 5.99
N GLY A 393 -0.12 6.97 6.44
CA GLY A 393 0.40 8.33 6.42
C GLY A 393 -0.15 9.20 7.56
N LEU A 394 0.01 10.50 7.43
CA LEU A 394 -0.40 11.50 8.43
C LEU A 394 -0.75 12.83 7.76
N GLY A 395 -1.57 13.63 8.43
CA GLY A 395 -1.90 14.98 8.00
C GLY A 395 -2.94 15.02 6.87
N PRO A 396 -3.03 16.14 6.13
CA PRO A 396 -4.07 16.34 5.13
C PRO A 396 -4.07 15.29 4.02
N ARG A 397 -2.89 14.67 3.76
CA ARG A 397 -2.69 13.64 2.74
C ARG A 397 -2.76 12.21 3.29
N ILE A 398 -3.39 12.02 4.46
CA ILE A 398 -3.70 10.69 4.99
C ILE A 398 -4.49 9.88 3.95
N CYS A 399 -4.29 8.56 3.94
CA CYS A 399 -4.97 7.66 3.00
C CYS A 399 -6.50 7.83 3.07
N ALA A 400 -7.12 8.16 1.96
CA ALA A 400 -8.58 8.28 1.85
C ALA A 400 -9.26 6.90 1.97
N GLY A 401 -8.59 5.83 1.50
CA GLY A 401 -9.08 4.46 1.51
C GLY A 401 -8.77 3.67 2.79
N ALA A 402 -8.32 4.29 3.89
CA ALA A 402 -7.89 3.56 5.09
C ALA A 402 -8.99 2.68 5.70
N ALA A 403 -10.24 3.15 5.73
CA ALA A 403 -11.39 2.37 6.18
C ALA A 403 -11.69 1.21 5.24
N PHE A 404 -11.67 1.46 3.92
CA PHE A 404 -11.84 0.43 2.89
C PHE A 404 -10.82 -0.69 3.06
N ALA A 405 -9.52 -0.37 3.05
CA ALA A 405 -8.45 -1.33 3.17
C ALA A 405 -8.50 -2.14 4.49
N THR A 406 -8.90 -1.51 5.59
CA THR A 406 -9.01 -2.20 6.88
C THR A 406 -10.17 -3.20 6.88
N ILE A 407 -11.33 -2.81 6.38
CA ILE A 407 -12.52 -3.68 6.32
C ILE A 407 -12.30 -4.82 5.34
N GLU A 408 -11.75 -4.54 4.15
CA GLU A 408 -11.35 -5.53 3.16
C GLU A 408 -10.40 -6.57 3.77
N ALA A 409 -9.32 -6.11 4.41
CA ALA A 409 -8.34 -7.02 4.99
C ALA A 409 -8.90 -7.87 6.12
N VAL A 410 -9.71 -7.30 7.02
CA VAL A 410 -10.36 -8.08 8.09
C VAL A 410 -11.31 -9.12 7.53
N LEU A 411 -12.12 -8.77 6.52
CA LEU A 411 -13.00 -9.72 5.84
C LEU A 411 -12.20 -10.88 5.23
N LEU A 412 -11.18 -10.57 4.44
CA LEU A 412 -10.39 -11.57 3.72
C LEU A 412 -9.60 -12.49 4.65
N ILE A 413 -8.93 -11.92 5.66
CA ILE A 413 -8.20 -12.72 6.65
C ILE A 413 -9.17 -13.64 7.41
N ALA A 414 -10.27 -13.08 7.91
CA ALA A 414 -11.23 -13.87 8.70
C ALA A 414 -11.88 -14.98 7.86
N ARG A 415 -12.30 -14.65 6.64
CA ARG A 415 -13.06 -15.58 5.82
C ARG A 415 -12.19 -16.70 5.27
N LEU A 416 -10.97 -16.38 4.77
CA LEU A 416 -10.10 -17.38 4.17
C LEU A 416 -9.44 -18.28 5.22
N PHE A 417 -8.95 -17.74 6.36
CA PHE A 417 -8.40 -18.56 7.43
C PHE A 417 -9.45 -19.34 8.25
N ARG A 418 -10.72 -18.95 8.19
CA ARG A 418 -11.80 -19.78 8.72
C ARG A 418 -11.94 -21.11 7.97
N ARG A 419 -11.64 -21.12 6.65
CA ARG A 419 -11.90 -22.26 5.75
C ARG A 419 -10.67 -23.02 5.32
N PHE A 420 -9.51 -22.40 5.38
CA PHE A 420 -8.29 -22.95 4.81
C PHE A 420 -7.09 -22.82 5.75
N ASP A 421 -6.19 -23.82 5.68
CA ASP A 421 -4.81 -23.70 6.15
C ASP A 421 -3.90 -23.46 4.95
N VAL A 422 -3.07 -22.42 5.05
CA VAL A 422 -2.08 -22.05 4.03
C VAL A 422 -0.71 -22.54 4.48
N HIS A 423 0.00 -23.21 3.59
CA HIS A 423 1.33 -23.77 3.85
C HIS A 423 2.34 -23.15 2.90
N VAL A 424 3.25 -22.33 3.43
CA VAL A 424 4.32 -21.68 2.67
C VAL A 424 5.47 -22.66 2.46
N GLU A 425 5.96 -22.77 1.23
CA GLU A 425 7.18 -23.51 0.91
C GLU A 425 8.42 -22.64 1.19
N ALA A 426 9.46 -23.19 1.83
CA ALA A 426 10.72 -22.52 2.15
C ALA A 426 10.54 -21.11 2.76
N PRO A 427 9.82 -20.95 3.89
CA PRO A 427 9.55 -19.65 4.50
C PRO A 427 10.83 -18.89 4.90
N GLU A 428 11.95 -19.61 5.13
CA GLU A 428 13.26 -19.06 5.44
C GLU A 428 13.94 -18.33 4.27
N GLU A 429 13.51 -18.60 3.03
CA GLU A 429 14.01 -17.94 1.82
C GLU A 429 13.26 -16.66 1.46
N VAL A 430 12.17 -16.36 2.16
CA VAL A 430 11.33 -15.20 1.85
C VAL A 430 11.99 -13.93 2.39
N GLU A 431 12.34 -13.01 1.48
CA GLU A 431 12.94 -11.71 1.80
C GLU A 431 12.04 -10.57 1.30
N PRO A 432 11.81 -9.50 2.09
CA PRO A 432 11.09 -8.32 1.64
C PRO A 432 11.95 -7.39 0.79
N ALA A 433 11.34 -6.76 -0.19
CA ALA A 433 11.92 -5.70 -1.00
C ALA A 433 10.99 -4.48 -1.06
N ALA A 434 11.57 -3.27 -1.00
CA ALA A 434 10.85 -2.06 -1.36
C ALA A 434 10.89 -1.93 -2.88
N ARG A 435 9.72 -2.10 -3.47
CA ARG A 435 9.42 -1.80 -4.88
C ARG A 435 8.44 -0.63 -4.91
N LEU A 436 7.44 -0.65 -5.77
CA LEU A 436 6.32 0.29 -5.66
C LEU A 436 5.64 0.16 -4.27
N THR A 437 5.48 -1.08 -3.82
CA THR A 437 5.10 -1.46 -2.45
C THR A 437 6.11 -2.43 -1.84
N THR A 438 5.89 -2.84 -0.58
CA THR A 438 6.69 -3.88 0.10
C THR A 438 6.30 -5.26 -0.42
N ARG A 439 7.06 -5.81 -1.35
CA ARG A 439 6.81 -7.13 -1.95
C ARG A 439 7.89 -8.14 -1.56
N PRO A 440 7.61 -9.45 -1.62
CA PRO A 440 8.66 -10.46 -1.60
C PRO A 440 9.62 -10.30 -2.78
N VAL A 441 10.91 -10.60 -2.57
CA VAL A 441 11.92 -10.60 -3.65
C VAL A 441 11.58 -11.61 -4.74
N ARG A 442 11.10 -12.79 -4.32
CA ARG A 442 10.65 -13.89 -5.18
C ARG A 442 9.21 -14.25 -4.85
N GLN A 443 8.53 -14.93 -5.75
CA GLN A 443 7.19 -15.46 -5.51
C GLN A 443 7.17 -16.36 -4.26
N VAL A 444 6.17 -16.17 -3.41
CA VAL A 444 5.95 -17.00 -2.23
C VAL A 444 5.07 -18.18 -2.61
N MET A 445 5.69 -19.33 -2.86
CA MET A 445 4.95 -20.53 -3.26
C MET A 445 4.27 -21.18 -2.06
N CYS A 446 2.99 -21.52 -2.25
CA CYS A 446 2.11 -22.06 -1.22
C CYS A 446 1.34 -23.28 -1.70
N ARG A 447 0.86 -24.05 -0.72
CA ARG A 447 -0.24 -25.03 -0.86
C ARG A 447 -1.36 -24.63 0.11
N VAL A 448 -2.55 -25.12 -0.15
CA VAL A 448 -3.69 -24.90 0.73
C VAL A 448 -4.41 -26.21 1.01
N THR A 449 -4.90 -26.37 2.23
CA THR A 449 -5.74 -27.48 2.64
C THR A 449 -7.01 -26.93 3.31
N PRO A 450 -8.13 -27.68 3.32
CA PRO A 450 -9.28 -27.29 4.13
C PRO A 450 -8.86 -27.17 5.60
N ALA A 451 -9.43 -26.20 6.31
CA ALA A 451 -9.28 -26.07 7.75
C ALA A 451 -10.00 -27.24 8.46
N PRO A 452 -9.52 -27.68 9.65
CA PRO A 452 -10.15 -28.73 10.44
C PRO A 452 -11.52 -28.35 10.99
#